data_80e14fb7f877185091a16a2baf22653b
#
_entry.id   80e14fb7f877185091a16a2baf22653b
#
_cell.length_a   1.000
_cell.length_b   1.000
_cell.length_c   1.000
_cell.angle_alpha   90.00
_cell.angle_beta   90.00
_cell.angle_gamma   90.00
#
_symmetry.space_group_name_H-M   'P 1'
#
loop_
_entity.id
_entity.type
_entity.pdbx_description
1 polymer ?
#
loop_
_entity_poly.entity_id
_entity_poly.type
_entity_poly.pdbx_seq_one_letter_code
_entity_poly.pdbx_strand_id
1 'polypeptide(L)'
;VSANRLQPAALTTFVGGLNLRESQFQLDPNESPDLLNVDVDPRGGFTTRRGWRRWNDVDIHDVSDPSMDFMPRNAFWHNRVAGQLIYVTHNNQMCRGDMSGAFTSLLVGQCNAEPHMADWAVWGEQMYSVLGYSNAPVRFEADLSMTTMTPGPYSEVDAPTFNVMPPAQHIRGHAGYMFVANIFEAGATHPNRVRWSHPNRPDSFRDEDYLDIEIGGGKITGMLSFRDHLLIFKTNSLWALYGYDSESWQLTKVSAWIGAPCSTAITASETAVYFYSANDVGGIYGYTGEAPTHLSENLSPAFEEITAYENVFVSWAGRRLWISTPWVKDSVLQRTPPVAPTTKGRHSRRATGQSTT
;
A
#
# COMPACT_ATOMS: atom_id res chain seq x y z
N VAL A 1 21.99 56.04 -21.84
CA VAL A 1 21.74 54.99 -20.85
C VAL A 1 20.57 54.18 -21.40
N SER A 2 20.90 53.04 -21.99
CA SER A 2 19.90 52.09 -22.52
C SER A 2 19.18 51.48 -21.34
N ALA A 3 17.87 51.76 -21.21
CA ALA A 3 17.02 51.11 -20.22
C ALA A 3 16.92 49.62 -20.60
N ASN A 4 17.49 48.76 -19.77
CA ASN A 4 17.32 47.32 -19.86
C ASN A 4 15.84 47.02 -19.66
N ARG A 5 15.08 46.88 -20.75
CA ARG A 5 13.69 46.40 -20.68
C ARG A 5 13.76 44.94 -20.25
N LEU A 6 13.33 44.68 -19.02
CA LEU A 6 13.03 43.33 -18.58
C LEU A 6 12.02 42.71 -19.57
N GLN A 7 12.44 41.70 -20.29
CA GLN A 7 11.52 40.94 -21.13
C GLN A 7 10.66 40.09 -20.21
N PRO A 8 9.35 40.15 -20.33
CA PRO A 8 8.49 39.27 -19.54
C PRO A 8 8.72 37.82 -19.98
N ALA A 9 9.18 36.99 -19.06
CA ALA A 9 9.20 35.54 -19.27
C ALA A 9 7.78 35.03 -19.15
N ALA A 10 7.22 34.48 -20.22
CA ALA A 10 5.93 33.84 -20.18
C ALA A 10 6.09 32.41 -19.67
N LEU A 11 5.55 32.09 -18.52
CA LEU A 11 5.37 30.71 -18.05
C LEU A 11 4.25 30.09 -18.89
N THR A 12 4.61 29.20 -19.80
CA THR A 12 3.64 28.64 -20.76
C THR A 12 3.10 27.27 -20.36
N THR A 13 3.81 26.54 -19.52
CA THR A 13 3.40 25.19 -19.07
C THR A 13 3.96 24.90 -17.66
N PHE A 14 3.30 23.98 -16.94
CA PHE A 14 3.78 23.43 -15.67
C PHE A 14 3.99 21.91 -15.76
N VAL A 15 4.31 21.39 -16.94
CA VAL A 15 4.44 19.94 -17.20
C VAL A 15 5.57 19.32 -16.40
N GLY A 16 6.60 20.08 -16.02
CA GLY A 16 7.68 19.62 -15.15
C GLY A 16 7.21 19.29 -13.71
N GLY A 17 6.08 19.86 -13.30
CA GLY A 17 5.48 19.55 -12.01
C GLY A 17 6.20 20.17 -10.81
N LEU A 18 6.11 19.49 -9.67
CA LEU A 18 6.75 19.88 -8.42
C LEU A 18 8.22 19.42 -8.41
N ASN A 19 9.13 20.34 -8.19
CA ASN A 19 10.55 20.06 -7.98
C ASN A 19 11.01 20.71 -6.66
N LEU A 20 11.31 19.85 -5.68
CA LEU A 20 11.80 20.25 -4.36
C LEU A 20 13.32 20.12 -4.23
N ARG A 21 13.98 19.51 -5.21
CA ARG A 21 15.41 19.21 -5.19
C ARG A 21 16.24 20.43 -5.56
N GLU A 22 15.82 21.15 -6.60
CA GLU A 22 16.57 22.28 -7.12
C GLU A 22 16.25 23.57 -6.35
N SER A 23 17.23 24.48 -6.31
CA SER A 23 17.00 25.80 -5.77
C SER A 23 16.06 26.59 -6.69
N GLN A 24 15.28 27.52 -6.15
CA GLN A 24 14.33 28.35 -6.91
C GLN A 24 14.96 29.09 -8.11
N PHE A 25 16.26 29.25 -8.11
CA PHE A 25 17.01 29.94 -9.18
C PHE A 25 17.48 28.98 -10.28
N GLN A 26 17.38 27.67 -10.06
CA GLN A 26 17.85 26.61 -10.96
C GLN A 26 16.72 25.79 -11.55
N LEU A 27 15.49 26.04 -11.12
CA LEU A 27 14.29 25.36 -11.64
C LEU A 27 14.11 25.65 -13.13
N ASP A 28 13.73 24.61 -13.86
CA ASP A 28 13.29 24.78 -15.23
C ASP A 28 12.01 25.63 -15.29
N PRO A 29 11.79 26.42 -16.37
CA PRO A 29 10.62 27.30 -16.48
C PRO A 29 9.25 26.58 -16.42
N ASN A 30 9.22 25.25 -16.60
CA ASN A 30 8.02 24.42 -16.56
C ASN A 30 7.83 23.66 -15.22
N GLU A 31 8.71 23.91 -14.25
CA GLU A 31 8.67 23.33 -12.90
C GLU A 31 8.24 24.37 -11.86
N SER A 32 7.78 23.90 -10.72
CA SER A 32 7.41 24.74 -9.59
C SER A 32 7.99 24.20 -8.29
N PRO A 33 8.49 25.07 -7.39
CA PRO A 33 8.92 24.66 -6.05
C PRO A 33 7.76 24.45 -5.08
N ASP A 34 6.53 24.81 -5.47
CA ASP A 34 5.34 24.73 -4.60
C ASP A 34 4.10 24.49 -5.44
N LEU A 35 3.55 23.27 -5.35
CA LEU A 35 2.30 22.87 -5.98
C LEU A 35 1.43 22.17 -4.95
N LEU A 36 0.32 22.81 -4.56
CA LEU A 36 -0.62 22.25 -3.59
C LEU A 36 -2.03 22.17 -4.18
N ASN A 37 -2.67 20.98 -4.04
CA ASN A 37 -4.02 20.71 -4.52
C ASN A 37 -4.26 20.99 -6.02
N VAL A 38 -3.25 20.80 -6.84
CA VAL A 38 -3.35 20.91 -8.29
C VAL A 38 -3.08 19.58 -8.97
N ASP A 39 -3.81 19.34 -10.05
CA ASP A 39 -3.56 18.30 -11.03
C ASP A 39 -2.94 18.95 -12.28
N VAL A 40 -1.75 18.52 -12.65
CA VAL A 40 -1.07 19.01 -13.86
C VAL A 40 -1.55 18.18 -15.06
N ASP A 41 -2.06 18.87 -16.08
CA ASP A 41 -2.41 18.24 -17.34
C ASP A 41 -1.14 18.08 -18.20
N PRO A 42 -0.90 16.90 -18.82
CA PRO A 42 0.22 16.71 -19.75
C PRO A 42 0.24 17.70 -20.93
N ARG A 43 -0.86 18.38 -21.19
CA ARG A 43 -0.98 19.44 -22.21
C ARG A 43 -0.53 20.81 -21.75
N GLY A 44 -0.06 20.91 -20.51
CA GLY A 44 0.50 22.16 -19.95
C GLY A 44 -0.45 22.99 -19.08
N GLY A 45 -1.70 22.57 -18.94
CA GLY A 45 -2.66 23.20 -18.03
C GLY A 45 -2.58 22.62 -16.62
N PHE A 46 -3.20 23.28 -15.67
CA PHE A 46 -3.43 22.73 -14.33
C PHE A 46 -4.88 23.00 -13.90
N THR A 47 -5.41 22.10 -13.09
CA THR A 47 -6.73 22.22 -12.50
C THR A 47 -6.65 21.99 -11.00
N THR A 48 -7.57 22.56 -10.25
CA THR A 48 -7.68 22.21 -8.84
C THR A 48 -8.08 20.77 -8.67
N ARG A 49 -7.35 20.07 -7.82
CA ARG A 49 -7.67 18.68 -7.48
C ARG A 49 -9.06 18.60 -6.86
N ARG A 50 -9.83 17.61 -7.29
CA ARG A 50 -11.14 17.34 -6.71
C ARG A 50 -10.99 16.90 -5.26
N GLY A 51 -11.87 17.38 -4.40
CA GLY A 51 -11.93 16.97 -3.00
C GLY A 51 -12.26 15.47 -2.86
N TRP A 52 -11.96 14.91 -1.70
CA TRP A 52 -12.35 13.58 -1.33
C TRP A 52 -13.73 13.59 -0.70
N ARG A 53 -14.54 12.60 -1.03
CA ARG A 53 -15.78 12.30 -0.34
C ARG A 53 -15.59 11.05 0.48
N ARG A 54 -16.05 11.06 1.71
CA ARG A 54 -16.14 9.86 2.53
C ARG A 54 -17.04 8.84 1.82
N TRP A 55 -16.61 7.59 1.79
CA TRP A 55 -17.36 6.53 1.12
C TRP A 55 -18.37 5.87 2.05
N ASN A 56 -17.99 5.59 3.31
CA ASN A 56 -18.86 5.00 4.31
C ASN A 56 -19.69 6.09 5.03
N ASP A 57 -20.98 5.88 5.15
CA ASP A 57 -21.89 6.82 5.82
C ASP A 57 -21.85 6.68 7.35
N VAL A 58 -21.44 5.52 7.87
CA VAL A 58 -21.31 5.21 9.28
C VAL A 58 -19.86 4.97 9.63
N ASP A 59 -19.41 5.48 10.77
CA ASP A 59 -18.06 5.21 11.28
C ASP A 59 -17.91 3.73 11.60
N ILE A 60 -16.76 3.19 11.24
CA ILE A 60 -16.38 1.84 11.64
C ILE A 60 -15.74 1.98 13.02
N HIS A 61 -16.42 1.49 14.04
CA HIS A 61 -15.91 1.52 15.42
C HIS A 61 -15.24 0.21 15.78
N ASP A 62 -14.30 0.28 16.71
CA ASP A 62 -13.76 -0.92 17.35
C ASP A 62 -14.87 -1.62 18.14
N VAL A 63 -15.06 -2.93 17.91
CA VAL A 63 -16.09 -3.71 18.63
C VAL A 63 -15.77 -3.84 20.13
N SER A 64 -14.48 -3.78 20.47
CA SER A 64 -14.03 -3.83 21.87
C SER A 64 -14.10 -2.48 22.57
N ASP A 65 -14.01 -1.37 21.81
CA ASP A 65 -14.12 -0.01 22.34
C ASP A 65 -14.81 0.91 21.32
N PRO A 66 -16.14 1.07 21.41
CA PRO A 66 -16.91 1.91 20.50
C PRO A 66 -16.53 3.41 20.53
N SER A 67 -15.75 3.84 21.53
CA SER A 67 -15.26 5.22 21.63
C SER A 67 -13.98 5.46 20.83
N MET A 68 -13.33 4.40 20.35
CA MET A 68 -12.14 4.49 19.51
C MET A 68 -12.52 4.48 18.03
N ASP A 69 -12.10 5.50 17.32
CA ASP A 69 -12.22 5.58 15.88
C ASP A 69 -11.40 4.46 15.21
N PHE A 70 -12.03 3.80 14.27
CA PHE A 70 -11.40 2.74 13.48
C PHE A 70 -10.47 3.36 12.44
N MET A 71 -9.17 3.21 12.61
CA MET A 71 -8.19 3.58 11.59
C MET A 71 -7.87 2.37 10.70
N PRO A 72 -8.35 2.33 9.46
CA PRO A 72 -8.04 1.23 8.55
C PRO A 72 -6.52 1.20 8.29
N ARG A 73 -5.93 0.04 8.51
CA ARG A 73 -4.50 -0.19 8.30
C ARG A 73 -4.19 -0.80 6.95
N ASN A 74 -5.09 -1.66 6.48
CA ASN A 74 -5.00 -2.29 5.19
C ASN A 74 -6.40 -2.50 4.63
N ALA A 75 -6.55 -2.46 3.31
CA ALA A 75 -7.82 -2.65 2.63
C ALA A 75 -7.61 -3.52 1.39
N PHE A 76 -8.52 -4.45 1.17
CA PHE A 76 -8.50 -5.32 0.01
C PHE A 76 -9.85 -5.30 -0.71
N TRP A 77 -9.79 -5.10 -2.02
CA TRP A 77 -10.95 -5.11 -2.89
C TRP A 77 -11.13 -6.48 -3.53
N HIS A 78 -12.23 -7.16 -3.20
CA HIS A 78 -12.57 -8.44 -3.79
C HIS A 78 -13.72 -8.27 -4.78
N ASN A 79 -13.41 -8.40 -6.06
CA ASN A 79 -14.41 -8.38 -7.12
C ASN A 79 -14.97 -9.80 -7.33
N ARG A 80 -16.23 -10.00 -7.01
CA ARG A 80 -16.92 -11.30 -7.11
C ARG A 80 -18.03 -11.24 -8.14
N VAL A 81 -18.44 -12.43 -8.63
CA VAL A 81 -19.61 -12.56 -9.52
C VAL A 81 -20.89 -12.08 -8.82
N ALA A 82 -21.02 -12.33 -7.52
CA ALA A 82 -22.17 -11.92 -6.70
C ALA A 82 -22.12 -10.49 -6.18
N GLY A 83 -21.07 -9.72 -6.52
CA GLY A 83 -20.88 -8.34 -6.07
C GLY A 83 -19.47 -8.04 -5.58
N GLN A 84 -19.24 -6.77 -5.30
CA GLN A 84 -17.93 -6.28 -4.86
C GLN A 84 -17.91 -6.12 -3.34
N LEU A 85 -16.84 -6.58 -2.73
CA LEU A 85 -16.64 -6.50 -1.29
C LEU A 85 -15.31 -5.84 -0.98
N ILE A 86 -15.28 -5.11 0.12
CA ILE A 86 -14.08 -4.50 0.67
C ILE A 86 -13.81 -5.12 2.03
N TYR A 87 -12.59 -5.58 2.20
CA TYR A 87 -12.10 -6.06 3.49
C TYR A 87 -11.14 -5.03 4.05
N VAL A 88 -11.31 -4.71 5.30
CA VAL A 88 -10.50 -3.71 6.00
C VAL A 88 -10.02 -4.29 7.31
N THR A 89 -8.76 -4.09 7.63
CA THR A 89 -8.19 -4.49 8.92
C THR A 89 -7.81 -3.29 9.76
N HIS A 90 -8.02 -3.42 11.05
CA HIS A 90 -7.59 -2.47 12.06
C HIS A 90 -7.30 -3.20 13.37
N ASN A 91 -6.13 -2.91 13.97
CA ASN A 91 -5.69 -3.57 15.21
C ASN A 91 -5.91 -5.09 15.15
N ASN A 92 -6.83 -5.61 15.91
CA ASN A 92 -7.13 -7.05 15.99
C ASN A 92 -8.42 -7.43 15.25
N GLN A 93 -8.94 -6.57 14.38
CA GLN A 93 -10.22 -6.79 13.72
C GLN A 93 -10.09 -6.84 12.21
N MET A 94 -10.91 -7.66 11.60
CA MET A 94 -11.19 -7.64 10.17
C MET A 94 -12.66 -7.33 9.96
N CYS A 95 -12.94 -6.33 9.16
CA CYS A 95 -14.29 -5.94 8.75
C CYS A 95 -14.49 -6.17 7.26
N ARG A 96 -15.73 -6.43 6.88
CA ARG A 96 -16.17 -6.53 5.49
C ARG A 96 -17.22 -5.49 5.22
N GLY A 97 -17.06 -4.75 4.13
CA GLY A 97 -18.01 -3.77 3.64
C GLY A 97 -18.50 -4.12 2.23
N ASP A 98 -19.68 -3.67 1.90
CA ASP A 98 -20.23 -3.70 0.56
C ASP A 98 -20.18 -2.31 -0.10
N MET A 99 -20.71 -2.20 -1.32
CA MET A 99 -20.75 -0.93 -2.06
C MET A 99 -21.70 0.11 -1.46
N SER A 100 -22.53 -0.25 -0.49
CA SER A 100 -23.40 0.69 0.22
C SER A 100 -22.66 1.49 1.30
N GLY A 101 -21.42 1.10 1.63
CA GLY A 101 -20.64 1.72 2.69
C GLY A 101 -20.92 1.19 4.09
N ALA A 102 -21.73 0.12 4.20
CA ALA A 102 -21.95 -0.56 5.47
C ALA A 102 -20.84 -1.59 5.73
N PHE A 103 -20.34 -1.63 6.96
CA PHE A 103 -19.30 -2.58 7.38
C PHE A 103 -19.81 -3.52 8.47
N THR A 104 -19.40 -4.77 8.36
CA THR A 104 -19.68 -5.83 9.36
C THR A 104 -18.36 -6.40 9.84
N SER A 105 -18.19 -6.53 11.15
CA SER A 105 -17.04 -7.21 11.74
C SER A 105 -17.09 -8.70 11.45
N LEU A 106 -15.98 -9.27 10.98
CA LEU A 106 -15.83 -10.69 10.68
C LEU A 106 -14.99 -11.42 11.73
N LEU A 107 -13.87 -10.82 12.12
CA LEU A 107 -12.89 -11.39 13.04
C LEU A 107 -12.51 -10.34 14.08
N VAL A 108 -12.58 -10.71 15.34
CA VAL A 108 -12.17 -9.88 16.49
C VAL A 108 -11.11 -10.63 17.28
N GLY A 109 -10.02 -9.95 17.61
CA GLY A 109 -8.93 -10.51 18.41
C GLY A 109 -8.03 -11.53 17.71
N GLN A 110 -8.21 -11.75 16.42
CA GLN A 110 -7.43 -12.73 15.64
C GLN A 110 -6.47 -12.09 14.62
N CYS A 111 -6.55 -10.79 14.40
CA CYS A 111 -5.56 -10.08 13.60
C CYS A 111 -4.47 -9.58 14.54
N ASN A 112 -3.21 -9.90 14.26
CA ASN A 112 -2.11 -9.52 15.13
C ASN A 112 -1.99 -8.00 15.24
N ALA A 113 -1.62 -7.48 16.42
CA ALA A 113 -1.42 -6.06 16.69
C ALA A 113 -0.25 -5.41 15.94
N GLU A 114 0.48 -6.19 15.15
CA GLU A 114 1.59 -5.71 14.33
C GLU A 114 1.11 -4.83 13.15
N PRO A 115 1.90 -3.84 12.68
CA PRO A 115 1.47 -2.89 11.66
C PRO A 115 1.10 -3.50 10.29
N HIS A 116 1.44 -4.76 10.05
CA HIS A 116 1.17 -5.50 8.80
C HIS A 116 0.21 -6.65 9.05
N MET A 117 -1.05 -6.35 9.18
CA MET A 117 -1.99 -7.21 9.87
C MET A 117 -2.60 -8.32 9.08
N ALA A 118 -2.80 -8.15 7.82
CA ALA A 118 -3.34 -9.16 6.94
C ALA A 118 -2.86 -8.93 5.51
N ASP A 119 -2.57 -10.00 4.82
CA ASP A 119 -2.41 -10.00 3.38
C ASP A 119 -3.41 -10.98 2.76
N TRP A 120 -3.80 -10.73 1.51
CA TRP A 120 -4.90 -11.43 0.86
C TRP A 120 -4.52 -11.90 -0.53
N ALA A 121 -5.08 -13.05 -0.90
CA ALA A 121 -5.03 -13.56 -2.27
C ALA A 121 -6.41 -14.14 -2.65
N VAL A 122 -6.77 -13.96 -3.91
CA VAL A 122 -7.96 -14.53 -4.49
C VAL A 122 -7.60 -15.77 -5.29
N TRP A 123 -8.40 -16.83 -5.15
CA TRP A 123 -8.30 -18.05 -5.93
C TRP A 123 -9.70 -18.49 -6.36
N GLY A 124 -10.02 -18.31 -7.63
CA GLY A 124 -11.39 -18.47 -8.10
C GLY A 124 -12.34 -17.49 -7.43
N GLU A 125 -13.37 -17.99 -6.77
CA GLU A 125 -14.33 -17.18 -6.00
C GLU A 125 -13.98 -17.11 -4.50
N GLN A 126 -12.96 -17.83 -4.06
CA GLN A 126 -12.51 -17.85 -2.67
C GLN A 126 -11.45 -16.77 -2.43
N MET A 127 -11.42 -16.26 -1.21
CA MET A 127 -10.39 -15.37 -0.74
C MET A 127 -9.62 -16.02 0.41
N TYR A 128 -8.32 -15.99 0.33
CA TYR A 128 -7.40 -16.49 1.34
C TYR A 128 -6.74 -15.32 2.05
N SER A 129 -6.64 -15.39 3.37
CA SER A 129 -5.99 -14.36 4.17
C SER A 129 -5.01 -14.98 5.17
N VAL A 130 -3.81 -14.40 5.22
CA VAL A 130 -2.83 -14.65 6.27
C VAL A 130 -2.87 -13.53 7.29
N LEU A 131 -2.82 -13.89 8.57
CA LEU A 131 -3.08 -12.99 9.71
C LEU A 131 -1.85 -12.80 10.61
N GLY A 132 -0.65 -12.98 10.05
CA GLY A 132 0.61 -12.93 10.79
C GLY A 132 1.01 -14.27 11.41
N TYR A 133 1.98 -14.24 12.33
CA TYR A 133 2.60 -15.47 12.87
C TYR A 133 1.74 -16.20 13.90
N SER A 134 0.91 -15.46 14.63
CA SER A 134 0.18 -16.00 15.78
C SER A 134 -1.18 -16.59 15.44
N ASN A 135 -1.64 -16.40 14.20
CA ASN A 135 -2.99 -16.76 13.80
C ASN A 135 -2.96 -17.69 12.58
N ALA A 136 -3.80 -18.70 12.63
CA ALA A 136 -3.98 -19.60 11.48
C ALA A 136 -4.55 -18.81 10.28
N PRO A 137 -4.13 -19.12 9.05
CA PRO A 137 -4.73 -18.57 7.85
C PRO A 137 -6.22 -18.92 7.75
N VAL A 138 -6.99 -18.04 7.14
CA VAL A 138 -8.43 -18.22 6.95
C VAL A 138 -8.80 -18.15 5.48
N ARG A 139 -9.85 -18.88 5.12
CA ARG A 139 -10.44 -18.89 3.79
C ARG A 139 -11.88 -18.40 3.88
N PHE A 140 -12.25 -17.52 2.99
CA PHE A 140 -13.61 -17.06 2.79
C PHE A 140 -14.18 -17.70 1.54
N GLU A 141 -15.26 -18.45 1.72
CA GLU A 141 -15.94 -19.16 0.64
C GLU A 141 -16.75 -18.21 -0.25
N ALA A 142 -17.29 -18.75 -1.34
CA ALA A 142 -18.14 -17.99 -2.26
C ALA A 142 -19.40 -17.44 -1.58
N ASP A 143 -19.94 -18.12 -0.58
CA ASP A 143 -21.11 -17.70 0.21
C ASP A 143 -20.76 -16.74 1.36
N LEU A 144 -19.48 -16.32 1.46
CA LEU A 144 -18.93 -15.44 2.49
C LEU A 144 -18.75 -16.10 3.87
N SER A 145 -19.02 -17.38 3.99
CA SER A 145 -18.65 -18.12 5.20
C SER A 145 -17.13 -18.17 5.34
N MET A 146 -16.66 -18.06 6.58
CA MET A 146 -15.26 -18.19 6.92
C MET A 146 -14.96 -19.61 7.36
N THR A 147 -13.94 -20.21 6.76
CA THR A 147 -13.52 -21.58 7.08
C THR A 147 -12.05 -21.57 7.52
N THR A 148 -11.75 -22.23 8.63
CA THR A 148 -10.38 -22.56 8.98
C THR A 148 -9.84 -23.54 7.95
N MET A 149 -8.65 -23.28 7.45
CA MET A 149 -8.07 -24.09 6.38
C MET A 149 -7.66 -25.46 6.91
N THR A 150 -8.11 -26.48 6.21
CA THR A 150 -7.65 -27.86 6.41
C THR A 150 -7.10 -28.39 5.10
N PRO A 151 -6.05 -29.21 5.11
CA PRO A 151 -5.56 -29.84 3.89
C PRO A 151 -6.68 -30.59 3.21
N GLY A 152 -6.84 -30.41 1.91
CA GLY A 152 -7.85 -31.13 1.17
C GLY A 152 -7.65 -32.66 1.26
N PRO A 153 -8.72 -33.46 1.34
CA PRO A 153 -8.61 -34.90 1.24
C PRO A 153 -8.31 -35.29 -0.21
N TYR A 154 -7.06 -35.45 -0.54
CA TYR A 154 -6.65 -35.93 -1.85
C TYR A 154 -6.39 -37.41 -1.75
N SER A 155 -7.25 -38.21 -2.38
CA SER A 155 -7.11 -39.66 -2.44
C SER A 155 -6.26 -40.06 -3.63
N GLU A 156 -4.98 -39.81 -3.57
CA GLU A 156 -4.01 -40.45 -4.45
C GLU A 156 -3.38 -41.56 -3.63
N VAL A 157 -3.23 -42.76 -4.20
CA VAL A 157 -2.79 -43.98 -3.52
C VAL A 157 -1.36 -43.88 -2.95
N ASP A 158 -0.59 -42.88 -3.42
CA ASP A 158 0.78 -42.57 -2.96
C ASP A 158 0.90 -41.08 -2.57
N ALA A 159 -0.19 -40.46 -2.08
CA ALA A 159 -0.17 -39.03 -1.79
C ALA A 159 0.79 -38.70 -0.65
N PRO A 160 1.73 -37.77 -0.85
CA PRO A 160 2.53 -37.25 0.24
C PRO A 160 1.60 -36.58 1.26
N THR A 161 2.01 -36.56 2.51
CA THR A 161 1.27 -35.88 3.58
C THR A 161 1.26 -34.38 3.28
N PHE A 162 0.06 -33.82 3.06
CA PHE A 162 -0.11 -32.39 2.92
C PHE A 162 -0.37 -31.74 4.26
N ASN A 163 0.26 -30.62 4.49
CA ASN A 163 0.01 -29.76 5.62
C ASN A 163 -0.89 -28.60 5.23
N VAL A 164 -1.48 -27.98 6.23
CA VAL A 164 -2.23 -26.71 6.07
C VAL A 164 -1.23 -25.61 5.72
N MET A 165 -1.72 -24.56 5.09
CA MET A 165 -0.98 -23.31 4.92
C MET A 165 -0.42 -22.83 6.26
N PRO A 166 0.89 -22.58 6.39
CA PRO A 166 1.45 -22.08 7.63
C PRO A 166 1.05 -20.63 7.91
N PRO A 167 1.02 -20.19 9.16
CA PRO A 167 0.93 -18.77 9.51
C PRO A 167 2.02 -17.98 8.82
N ALA A 168 1.64 -16.85 8.19
CA ALA A 168 2.55 -16.07 7.35
C ALA A 168 2.21 -14.58 7.39
N GLN A 169 3.15 -13.75 6.93
CA GLN A 169 2.95 -12.31 6.78
C GLN A 169 2.43 -11.95 5.39
N HIS A 170 2.75 -12.72 4.36
CA HIS A 170 2.45 -12.41 2.97
C HIS A 170 1.88 -13.62 2.24
N ILE A 171 0.93 -13.36 1.35
CA ILE A 171 0.30 -14.37 0.50
C ILE A 171 0.10 -13.85 -0.92
N ARG A 172 0.34 -14.70 -1.93
CA ARG A 172 0.09 -14.34 -3.34
C ARG A 172 -0.14 -15.58 -4.20
N GLY A 173 -1.15 -15.50 -5.08
CA GLY A 173 -1.33 -16.50 -6.14
C GLY A 173 -0.42 -16.19 -7.34
N HIS A 174 0.28 -17.18 -7.87
CA HIS A 174 1.09 -17.09 -9.08
C HIS A 174 1.24 -18.45 -9.76
N ALA A 175 1.14 -18.49 -11.10
CA ALA A 175 1.39 -19.68 -11.94
C ALA A 175 0.68 -20.98 -11.47
N GLY A 176 -0.54 -20.86 -10.93
CA GLY A 176 -1.28 -22.02 -10.44
C GLY A 176 -0.89 -22.50 -9.03
N TYR A 177 -0.09 -21.74 -8.31
CA TYR A 177 0.34 -21.99 -6.93
C TYR A 177 -0.06 -20.85 -6.00
N MET A 178 -0.32 -21.18 -4.74
CA MET A 178 -0.44 -20.20 -3.67
C MET A 178 0.89 -20.10 -2.94
N PHE A 179 1.48 -18.93 -2.96
CA PHE A 179 2.74 -18.64 -2.27
C PHE A 179 2.46 -17.94 -0.95
N VAL A 180 3.18 -18.34 0.10
CA VAL A 180 3.22 -17.64 1.38
C VAL A 180 4.67 -17.34 1.75
N ALA A 181 4.92 -16.22 2.40
CA ALA A 181 6.26 -15.80 2.74
C ALA A 181 6.34 -15.15 4.12
N ASN A 182 7.56 -15.16 4.67
CA ASN A 182 7.81 -14.66 6.02
C ASN A 182 6.90 -15.39 7.01
N ILE A 183 7.19 -16.67 7.22
CA ILE A 183 6.31 -17.66 7.84
C ILE A 183 6.70 -18.00 9.27
N PHE A 184 5.76 -18.58 10.01
CA PHE A 184 6.00 -19.21 11.30
C PHE A 184 5.70 -20.71 11.21
N GLU A 185 6.72 -21.54 11.42
CA GLU A 185 6.57 -22.99 11.43
C GLU A 185 7.54 -23.65 12.41
N ALA A 186 7.21 -24.84 12.87
CA ALA A 186 8.03 -25.61 13.82
C ALA A 186 8.48 -24.79 15.06
N GLY A 187 7.66 -23.84 15.52
CA GLY A 187 7.95 -23.00 16.68
C GLY A 187 8.94 -21.85 16.42
N ALA A 188 9.30 -21.58 15.15
CA ALA A 188 10.24 -20.53 14.79
C ALA A 188 9.72 -19.64 13.64
N THR A 189 10.17 -18.39 13.61
CA THR A 189 9.94 -17.47 12.49
C THR A 189 10.99 -17.69 11.41
N HIS A 190 10.55 -17.75 10.15
CA HIS A 190 11.41 -17.87 8.98
C HIS A 190 11.20 -16.63 8.07
N PRO A 191 11.83 -15.49 8.38
CA PRO A 191 11.54 -14.21 7.73
C PRO A 191 11.98 -14.16 6.26
N ASN A 192 12.81 -15.11 5.82
CA ASN A 192 13.32 -15.17 4.45
C ASN A 192 12.81 -16.39 3.67
N ARG A 193 11.87 -17.15 4.25
CA ARG A 193 11.30 -18.35 3.64
C ARG A 193 10.06 -18.03 2.85
N VAL A 194 10.00 -18.59 1.64
CA VAL A 194 8.83 -18.65 0.78
C VAL A 194 8.41 -20.10 0.68
N ARG A 195 7.14 -20.39 0.88
CA ARG A 195 6.55 -21.71 0.64
C ARG A 195 5.48 -21.61 -0.43
N TRP A 196 5.20 -22.70 -1.09
CA TRP A 196 4.16 -22.78 -2.10
C TRP A 196 3.27 -24.00 -1.89
N SER A 197 2.04 -23.89 -2.37
CA SER A 197 1.06 -24.96 -2.33
C SER A 197 1.32 -26.01 -3.41
N HIS A 198 0.59 -27.11 -3.35
CA HIS A 198 0.46 -28.01 -4.49
C HIS A 198 -0.23 -27.27 -5.67
N PRO A 199 0.09 -27.61 -6.95
CA PRO A 199 -0.53 -27.00 -8.11
C PRO A 199 -2.07 -27.06 -8.05
N ASN A 200 -2.72 -25.94 -8.27
CA ASN A 200 -4.19 -25.78 -8.23
C ASN A 200 -4.88 -26.19 -6.91
N ARG A 201 -4.12 -26.28 -5.82
CA ARG A 201 -4.59 -26.65 -4.48
C ARG A 201 -4.04 -25.69 -3.44
N PRO A 202 -4.65 -24.50 -3.30
CA PRO A 202 -4.09 -23.38 -2.52
C PRO A 202 -4.03 -23.63 -1.01
N ASP A 203 -4.69 -24.67 -0.51
CA ASP A 203 -4.74 -25.06 0.91
C ASP A 203 -3.82 -26.23 1.28
N SER A 204 -3.02 -26.75 0.34
CA SER A 204 -2.23 -27.97 0.53
C SER A 204 -0.75 -27.71 0.31
N PHE A 205 0.07 -27.86 1.34
CA PHE A 205 1.49 -27.57 1.36
C PHE A 205 2.27 -28.84 1.72
N ARG A 206 3.41 -29.10 1.04
CA ARG A 206 4.35 -30.16 1.40
C ARG A 206 5.47 -29.59 2.25
N ASP A 207 6.07 -30.38 3.12
CA ASP A 207 7.17 -29.95 3.99
C ASP A 207 8.41 -29.50 3.22
N GLU A 208 8.68 -30.15 2.08
CA GLU A 208 9.81 -29.86 1.20
C GLU A 208 9.61 -28.70 0.24
N ASP A 209 8.36 -28.21 0.07
CA ASP A 209 8.03 -27.16 -0.90
C ASP A 209 8.32 -25.76 -0.32
N TYR A 210 9.59 -25.43 -0.18
CA TYR A 210 10.02 -24.10 0.26
C TYR A 210 11.36 -23.67 -0.38
N LEU A 211 11.62 -22.40 -0.30
CA LEU A 211 12.85 -21.75 -0.71
C LEU A 211 13.25 -20.70 0.32
N ASP A 212 14.47 -20.78 0.84
CA ASP A 212 15.04 -19.74 1.69
C ASP A 212 15.83 -18.76 0.82
N ILE A 213 15.37 -17.51 0.79
CA ILE A 213 16.08 -16.44 0.08
C ILE A 213 17.25 -16.00 0.95
N GLU A 214 18.34 -15.57 0.31
CA GLU A 214 19.55 -15.07 0.98
C GLU A 214 19.24 -14.22 2.22
N ILE A 215 19.91 -14.51 3.34
CA ILE A 215 19.66 -13.87 4.65
C ILE A 215 19.94 -12.35 4.62
N GLY A 216 20.81 -11.88 3.72
CA GLY A 216 21.07 -10.46 3.53
C GLY A 216 19.87 -9.67 3.02
N GLY A 217 19.83 -8.36 3.22
CA GLY A 217 18.80 -7.47 2.70
C GLY A 217 17.51 -7.40 3.50
N GLY A 218 17.48 -7.86 4.75
CA GLY A 218 16.32 -7.81 5.64
C GLY A 218 15.32 -8.96 5.43
N LYS A 219 14.13 -8.84 6.04
CA LYS A 219 13.03 -9.80 5.91
C LYS A 219 12.26 -9.62 4.59
N ILE A 220 11.49 -10.63 4.19
CA ILE A 220 10.51 -10.50 3.12
C ILE A 220 9.38 -9.59 3.62
N THR A 221 9.04 -8.58 2.83
CA THR A 221 8.07 -7.53 3.16
C THR A 221 6.89 -7.49 2.21
N GLY A 222 6.90 -8.26 1.14
CA GLY A 222 5.78 -8.36 0.22
C GLY A 222 6.08 -9.26 -0.97
N MET A 223 5.03 -9.69 -1.64
CA MET A 223 5.09 -10.43 -2.90
C MET A 223 4.08 -9.87 -3.88
N LEU A 224 4.42 -9.92 -5.17
CA LEU A 224 3.53 -9.48 -6.24
C LEU A 224 3.73 -10.30 -7.50
N SER A 225 2.66 -10.86 -8.03
CA SER A 225 2.69 -11.54 -9.33
C SER A 225 2.69 -10.49 -10.44
N PHE A 226 3.71 -10.52 -11.29
CA PHE A 226 3.84 -9.58 -12.40
C PHE A 226 4.27 -10.31 -13.66
N ARG A 227 3.39 -10.28 -14.67
CA ARG A 227 3.59 -11.03 -15.93
C ARG A 227 3.87 -12.52 -15.67
N ASP A 228 5.05 -12.98 -16.03
CA ASP A 228 5.52 -14.38 -16.01
C ASP A 228 6.38 -14.73 -14.78
N HIS A 229 6.49 -13.82 -13.81
CA HIS A 229 7.30 -14.05 -12.62
C HIS A 229 6.68 -13.51 -11.35
N LEU A 230 7.08 -14.08 -10.22
CA LEU A 230 6.70 -13.59 -8.89
C LEU A 230 7.81 -12.69 -8.37
N LEU A 231 7.50 -11.43 -8.14
CA LEU A 231 8.39 -10.50 -7.45
C LEU A 231 8.30 -10.72 -5.95
N ILE A 232 9.46 -10.81 -5.31
CA ILE A 232 9.61 -10.98 -3.87
C ILE A 232 10.42 -9.80 -3.34
N PHE A 233 9.74 -8.96 -2.58
CA PHE A 233 10.34 -7.77 -1.98
C PHE A 233 10.88 -8.12 -0.60
N LYS A 234 12.09 -7.69 -0.34
CA LYS A 234 12.67 -7.63 1.00
C LYS A 234 12.84 -6.17 1.40
N THR A 235 13.18 -5.92 2.64
CA THR A 235 13.38 -4.55 3.11
C THR A 235 14.35 -3.78 2.22
N ASN A 236 15.46 -4.41 1.82
CA ASN A 236 16.55 -3.76 1.11
C ASN A 236 16.94 -4.45 -0.21
N SER A 237 16.14 -5.37 -0.71
CA SER A 237 16.44 -6.05 -1.97
C SER A 237 15.18 -6.51 -2.68
N LEU A 238 15.29 -6.71 -3.98
CA LEU A 238 14.23 -7.20 -4.84
C LEU A 238 14.69 -8.45 -5.58
N TRP A 239 13.82 -9.45 -5.60
CA TRP A 239 14.04 -10.74 -6.24
C TRP A 239 12.91 -11.08 -7.18
N ALA A 240 13.18 -11.85 -8.20
CA ALA A 240 12.19 -12.39 -9.12
C ALA A 240 12.32 -13.91 -9.20
N LEU A 241 11.21 -14.60 -9.05
CA LEU A 241 11.09 -16.05 -9.22
C LEU A 241 10.44 -16.32 -10.56
N TYR A 242 11.19 -16.91 -11.47
CA TYR A 242 10.75 -17.32 -12.80
C TYR A 242 10.48 -18.82 -12.82
N GLY A 243 9.60 -19.27 -13.71
CA GLY A 243 9.25 -20.66 -13.89
C GLY A 243 7.75 -20.91 -13.77
N TYR A 244 7.32 -22.15 -14.05
CA TYR A 244 5.91 -22.53 -14.06
C TYR A 244 5.60 -23.64 -13.05
N ASP A 245 6.62 -24.31 -12.54
CA ASP A 245 6.49 -25.39 -11.57
C ASP A 245 7.71 -25.44 -10.64
N SER A 246 7.61 -26.27 -9.60
CA SER A 246 8.63 -26.40 -8.55
C SER A 246 9.99 -26.88 -9.06
N GLU A 247 10.04 -27.56 -10.20
CA GLU A 247 11.28 -28.07 -10.78
C GLU A 247 11.98 -27.05 -11.69
N SER A 248 11.20 -26.09 -12.24
CA SER A 248 11.68 -25.07 -13.17
C SER A 248 11.98 -23.72 -12.53
N TRP A 249 11.68 -23.53 -11.25
CA TRP A 249 11.84 -22.22 -10.64
C TRP A 249 13.28 -21.77 -10.51
N GLN A 250 13.50 -20.55 -10.98
CA GLN A 250 14.80 -19.88 -10.92
C GLN A 250 14.64 -18.55 -10.20
N LEU A 251 15.32 -18.43 -9.06
CA LEU A 251 15.37 -17.21 -8.28
C LEU A 251 16.50 -16.30 -8.76
N THR A 252 16.17 -15.10 -9.17
CA THR A 252 17.12 -14.10 -9.66
C THR A 252 17.06 -12.85 -8.80
N LYS A 253 18.21 -12.33 -8.39
CA LYS A 253 18.29 -11.04 -7.67
C LYS A 253 18.17 -9.90 -8.68
N VAL A 254 17.10 -9.12 -8.60
CA VAL A 254 16.84 -7.96 -9.46
C VAL A 254 17.60 -6.72 -8.94
N SER A 255 17.58 -6.52 -7.63
CA SER A 255 18.33 -5.44 -6.98
C SER A 255 18.83 -5.87 -5.60
N ALA A 256 20.08 -5.49 -5.29
CA ALA A 256 20.70 -5.78 -3.99
C ALA A 256 20.44 -4.67 -2.94
N TRP A 257 19.99 -3.50 -3.38
CA TRP A 257 19.91 -2.29 -2.53
C TRP A 257 18.54 -1.62 -2.54
N ILE A 258 17.69 -1.96 -3.49
CA ILE A 258 16.36 -1.37 -3.65
C ILE A 258 15.34 -2.45 -3.30
N GLY A 259 14.59 -2.23 -2.22
CA GLY A 259 13.51 -3.08 -1.76
C GLY A 259 12.31 -2.25 -1.34
N ALA A 260 11.33 -2.86 -0.68
CA ALA A 260 10.17 -2.15 -0.15
C ALA A 260 10.04 -2.40 1.37
N PRO A 261 9.68 -1.40 2.18
CA PRO A 261 9.58 -1.57 3.63
C PRO A 261 8.38 -2.41 4.07
N CYS A 262 7.29 -2.41 3.29
CA CYS A 262 6.05 -3.10 3.60
C CYS A 262 5.24 -3.45 2.34
N SER A 263 4.27 -4.34 2.47
CA SER A 263 3.40 -4.78 1.36
C SER A 263 2.48 -3.66 0.85
N THR A 264 2.07 -2.74 1.72
CA THR A 264 1.24 -1.59 1.34
C THR A 264 1.98 -0.54 0.51
N ALA A 265 3.32 -0.58 0.54
CA ALA A 265 4.18 0.28 -0.27
C ALA A 265 4.40 -0.24 -1.71
N ILE A 266 3.68 -1.28 -2.13
CA ILE A 266 3.85 -1.96 -3.42
C ILE A 266 2.53 -1.95 -4.17
N THR A 267 2.54 -1.55 -5.43
CA THR A 267 1.37 -1.60 -6.32
C THR A 267 1.79 -1.92 -7.74
N ALA A 268 0.85 -2.37 -8.56
CA ALA A 268 1.08 -2.64 -9.97
C ALA A 268 0.07 -1.93 -10.87
N SER A 269 0.53 -1.53 -12.04
CA SER A 269 -0.29 -1.27 -13.21
C SER A 269 -0.20 -2.47 -14.17
N GLU A 270 -0.86 -2.38 -15.30
CA GLU A 270 -0.75 -3.40 -16.37
C GLU A 270 0.68 -3.52 -16.92
N THR A 271 1.46 -2.44 -16.88
CA THR A 271 2.76 -2.35 -17.54
C THR A 271 3.95 -2.28 -16.61
N ALA A 272 3.76 -1.86 -15.36
CA ALA A 272 4.84 -1.63 -14.41
C ALA A 272 4.40 -1.89 -12.97
N VAL A 273 5.36 -2.24 -12.14
CA VAL A 273 5.21 -2.29 -10.69
C VAL A 273 5.81 -1.02 -10.11
N TYR A 274 5.09 -0.38 -9.20
CA TYR A 274 5.54 0.82 -8.50
C TYR A 274 5.65 0.50 -7.01
N PHE A 275 6.71 0.95 -6.39
CA PHE A 275 6.91 0.75 -4.97
C PHE A 275 7.74 1.86 -4.35
N TYR A 276 7.54 2.08 -3.06
CA TYR A 276 8.38 2.96 -2.27
C TYR A 276 9.57 2.16 -1.72
N SER A 277 10.76 2.75 -1.79
CA SER A 277 11.97 2.26 -1.13
C SER A 277 12.48 3.29 -0.15
N ALA A 278 12.84 2.84 1.07
CA ALA A 278 13.43 3.70 2.09
C ALA A 278 14.97 3.73 2.02
N ASN A 279 15.56 2.92 1.14
CA ASN A 279 17.00 2.81 1.00
C ASN A 279 17.56 3.89 0.07
N ASP A 280 18.84 4.16 0.23
CA ASP A 280 19.56 5.17 -0.53
C ASP A 280 18.93 6.56 -0.38
N VAL A 281 18.42 7.14 -1.44
CA VAL A 281 17.84 8.49 -1.43
C VAL A 281 16.39 8.50 -0.95
N GLY A 282 15.77 7.33 -0.78
CA GLY A 282 14.33 7.21 -0.51
C GLY A 282 13.46 7.68 -1.67
N GLY A 283 12.35 7.01 -1.94
CA GLY A 283 11.45 7.46 -2.98
C GLY A 283 10.69 6.35 -3.69
N ILE A 284 10.04 6.71 -4.78
CA ILE A 284 9.26 5.82 -5.61
C ILE A 284 10.10 5.28 -6.74
N TYR A 285 10.05 3.97 -6.89
CA TYR A 285 10.71 3.23 -7.97
C TYR A 285 9.68 2.55 -8.86
N GLY A 286 10.02 2.44 -10.14
CA GLY A 286 9.26 1.70 -11.15
C GLY A 286 10.05 0.50 -11.65
N TYR A 287 9.39 -0.64 -11.79
CA TYR A 287 9.95 -1.87 -12.36
C TYR A 287 9.11 -2.32 -13.56
N THR A 288 9.75 -2.55 -14.68
CA THR A 288 9.10 -2.96 -15.94
C THR A 288 9.55 -4.32 -16.47
N GLY A 289 10.41 -5.02 -15.74
CA GLY A 289 11.02 -6.30 -16.10
C GLY A 289 12.56 -6.28 -16.08
N GLU A 290 13.16 -5.10 -15.90
CA GLU A 290 14.60 -4.89 -15.81
C GLU A 290 14.98 -4.33 -14.41
N ALA A 291 16.04 -3.54 -14.33
CA ALA A 291 16.40 -2.90 -13.08
C ALA A 291 15.37 -1.82 -12.68
N PRO A 292 15.08 -1.67 -11.37
CA PRO A 292 14.20 -0.62 -10.90
C PRO A 292 14.75 0.77 -11.22
N THR A 293 13.88 1.66 -11.70
CA THR A 293 14.21 3.05 -12.03
C THR A 293 13.62 3.99 -10.99
N HIS A 294 14.39 4.96 -10.50
CA HIS A 294 13.90 5.99 -9.59
C HIS A 294 12.99 6.98 -10.33
N LEU A 295 11.76 7.13 -9.89
CA LEU A 295 10.73 7.96 -10.54
C LEU A 295 10.50 9.31 -9.84
N SER A 296 10.84 9.42 -8.57
CA SER A 296 10.53 10.58 -7.74
C SER A 296 11.77 11.39 -7.35
N GLU A 297 12.78 11.45 -8.20
CA GLU A 297 14.04 12.11 -7.91
C GLU A 297 13.84 13.59 -7.51
N ASN A 298 12.97 14.30 -8.20
CA ASN A 298 12.64 15.70 -7.91
C ASN A 298 11.91 15.91 -6.58
N LEU A 299 11.40 14.83 -5.97
CA LEU A 299 10.68 14.85 -4.69
C LEU A 299 11.48 14.25 -3.54
N SER A 300 12.74 13.87 -3.75
CA SER A 300 13.60 13.22 -2.76
C SER A 300 13.61 13.94 -1.39
N PRO A 301 13.68 15.28 -1.29
CA PRO A 301 13.66 15.95 0.01
C PRO A 301 12.39 15.68 0.84
N ALA A 302 11.24 15.43 0.18
CA ALA A 302 10.01 15.10 0.89
C ALA A 302 10.01 13.65 1.43
N PHE A 303 10.76 12.75 0.77
CA PHE A 303 10.86 11.36 1.20
C PHE A 303 11.93 11.13 2.27
N GLU A 304 12.96 11.96 2.33
CA GLU A 304 14.03 11.88 3.33
C GLU A 304 13.53 12.09 4.76
N GLU A 305 12.41 12.81 4.93
CA GLU A 305 11.84 13.10 6.23
C GLU A 305 10.93 11.98 6.77
N ILE A 306 10.63 10.95 5.96
CA ILE A 306 9.79 9.83 6.39
C ILE A 306 10.61 8.93 7.29
N THR A 307 10.13 8.71 8.52
CA THR A 307 10.76 7.82 9.51
C THR A 307 9.96 6.54 9.77
N ALA A 308 8.64 6.58 9.58
CA ALA A 308 7.74 5.44 9.77
C ALA A 308 7.44 4.77 8.41
N TYR A 309 8.44 4.16 7.83
CA TYR A 309 8.37 3.57 6.47
C TYR A 309 7.33 2.48 6.32
N GLU A 310 7.01 1.78 7.40
CA GLU A 310 5.99 0.73 7.46
C GLU A 310 4.57 1.25 7.24
N ASN A 311 4.36 2.55 7.37
CA ASN A 311 3.07 3.20 7.19
C ASN A 311 2.92 3.89 5.82
N VAL A 312 3.86 3.68 4.91
CA VAL A 312 3.75 4.18 3.54
C VAL A 312 2.75 3.32 2.76
N PHE A 313 1.86 3.98 2.06
CA PHE A 313 0.87 3.35 1.21
C PHE A 313 1.00 3.85 -0.23
N VAL A 314 1.10 2.93 -1.18
CA VAL A 314 1.20 3.23 -2.61
C VAL A 314 0.08 2.51 -3.35
N SER A 315 -0.69 3.21 -4.17
CA SER A 315 -1.79 2.64 -4.92
C SER A 315 -1.84 3.18 -6.34
N TRP A 316 -2.13 2.32 -7.28
CA TRP A 316 -2.38 2.67 -8.68
C TRP A 316 -3.88 2.70 -8.95
N ALA A 317 -4.43 3.87 -9.23
CA ALA A 317 -5.85 4.02 -9.53
C ALA A 317 -6.10 5.17 -10.52
N GLY A 318 -6.97 4.94 -11.50
CA GLY A 318 -7.36 5.95 -12.49
C GLY A 318 -6.19 6.51 -13.31
N ARG A 319 -5.21 5.68 -13.64
CA ARG A 319 -3.95 6.03 -14.32
C ARG A 319 -3.06 7.00 -13.53
N ARG A 320 -3.20 7.01 -12.22
CA ARG A 320 -2.40 7.82 -11.31
C ARG A 320 -1.83 6.96 -10.21
N LEU A 321 -0.63 7.30 -9.80
CA LEU A 321 0.01 6.75 -8.62
C LEU A 321 -0.35 7.62 -7.42
N TRP A 322 -0.99 7.01 -6.44
CA TRP A 322 -1.36 7.64 -5.19
C TRP A 322 -0.38 7.20 -4.12
N ILE A 323 0.21 8.16 -3.43
CA ILE A 323 1.17 7.91 -2.37
C ILE A 323 0.64 8.58 -1.11
N SER A 324 0.48 7.80 -0.05
CA SER A 324 0.19 8.30 1.28
C SER A 324 1.39 8.01 2.16
N THR A 325 1.95 9.05 2.74
CA THR A 325 3.08 8.96 3.66
C THR A 325 2.61 9.29 5.07
N PRO A 326 3.21 8.71 6.11
CA PRO A 326 2.96 9.15 7.47
C PRO A 326 3.32 10.62 7.61
N TRP A 327 2.69 11.28 8.57
CA TRP A 327 2.92 12.68 8.86
C TRP A 327 4.39 12.99 9.05
N VAL A 328 4.90 13.91 8.26
CA VAL A 328 6.22 14.48 8.40
C VAL A 328 6.07 15.74 9.24
N LYS A 329 6.74 15.78 10.36
CA LYS A 329 6.69 16.91 11.28
C LYS A 329 7.40 18.10 10.63
N ASP A 330 6.66 19.20 10.41
CA ASP A 330 7.17 20.52 10.01
C ASP A 330 7.86 20.66 8.63
N SER A 331 7.52 19.83 7.66
CA SER A 331 8.11 20.00 6.35
C SER A 331 7.32 20.92 5.41
N VAL A 332 7.97 21.30 4.35
CA VAL A 332 7.62 22.25 3.29
C VAL A 332 6.20 22.15 2.73
N LEU A 333 5.49 21.05 2.99
CA LEU A 333 4.11 20.80 2.56
C LEU A 333 3.03 21.32 3.53
N GLN A 334 3.42 21.80 4.71
CA GLN A 334 2.52 22.41 5.68
C GLN A 334 2.73 23.93 5.75
N ARG A 335 2.26 24.63 4.76
CA ARG A 335 1.93 26.03 5.01
C ARG A 335 0.63 26.05 5.80
N THR A 336 0.68 26.52 7.03
CA THR A 336 -0.48 26.95 7.81
C THR A 336 -1.44 27.70 6.89
N PRO A 337 -2.73 27.34 6.81
CA PRO A 337 -3.68 28.14 6.06
C PRO A 337 -3.61 29.57 6.61
N PRO A 338 -3.67 30.60 5.76
CA PRO A 338 -3.63 31.96 6.23
C PRO A 338 -4.72 32.14 7.28
N VAL A 339 -4.32 32.60 8.46
CA VAL A 339 -5.24 32.93 9.56
C VAL A 339 -6.28 33.87 8.98
N ALA A 340 -7.55 33.46 8.95
CA ALA A 340 -8.62 34.30 8.50
C ALA A 340 -8.55 35.65 9.25
N PRO A 341 -8.64 36.78 8.56
CA PRO A 341 -8.53 38.06 9.23
C PRO A 341 -9.63 38.15 10.28
N THR A 342 -9.21 38.28 11.53
CA THR A 342 -10.10 38.53 12.67
C THR A 342 -10.92 39.75 12.33
N THR A 343 -12.18 39.61 12.04
CA THR A 343 -13.15 40.68 11.91
C THR A 343 -13.16 41.41 13.24
N LYS A 344 -12.50 42.57 13.28
CA LYS A 344 -12.57 43.48 14.41
C LYS A 344 -14.07 43.78 14.69
N GLY A 345 -14.49 43.35 15.88
CA GLY A 345 -15.85 43.56 16.36
C GLY A 345 -16.26 45.03 16.20
N ARG A 346 -17.37 45.24 15.53
CA ARG A 346 -18.06 46.51 15.46
C ARG A 346 -18.53 46.86 16.88
N HIS A 347 -17.90 47.86 17.49
CA HIS A 347 -18.43 48.48 18.70
C HIS A 347 -19.83 49.01 18.44
N SER A 348 -20.84 48.35 18.96
CA SER A 348 -22.19 48.93 19.06
C SER A 348 -22.17 50.00 20.12
N ARG A 349 -22.27 51.27 19.71
CA ARG A 349 -22.60 52.39 20.61
C ARG A 349 -24.00 52.16 21.16
N ARG A 350 -24.10 51.92 22.44
CA ARG A 350 -25.37 52.02 23.20
C ARG A 350 -25.76 53.46 23.26
N ALA A 351 -26.89 53.82 22.67
CA ALA A 351 -27.57 55.08 22.91
C ALA A 351 -28.26 55.01 24.27
N THR A 352 -27.83 55.86 25.19
CA THR A 352 -28.54 56.15 26.43
C THR A 352 -29.65 57.08 26.11
N GLY A 353 -30.89 56.60 26.10
CA GLY A 353 -32.10 57.43 26.12
C GLY A 353 -32.52 57.67 27.57
N GLN A 354 -32.40 58.91 28.02
CA GLN A 354 -33.09 59.39 29.20
C GLN A 354 -34.60 59.62 28.84
N SER A 355 -35.45 59.10 29.70
CA SER A 355 -36.87 59.49 29.72
C SER A 355 -37.15 60.07 31.08
N THR A 356 -37.43 61.33 31.10
CA THR A 356 -38.11 62.06 32.15
C THR A 356 -39.63 61.95 31.95
N THR A 357 -40.29 61.70 33.01
CA THR A 357 -41.58 61.92 33.67
C THR A 357 -42.24 60.61 34.08
#